data_69feb0c034db738ba820e1bf6e78ba45
#
_entry.id   69feb0c034db738ba820e1bf6e78ba45
#
_cell.length_a   1.000
_cell.length_b   1.000
_cell.length_c   1.000
_cell.angle_alpha   90.00
_cell.angle_beta   90.00
_cell.angle_gamma   90.00
#
_symmetry.space_group_name_H-M   'P 1'
#
loop_
_entity.id
_entity.type
_entity.pdbx_description
1 polymer ?
#
loop_
_entity_poly.entity_id
_entity_poly.type
_entity_poly.pdbx_seq_one_letter_code
_entity_poly.pdbx_strand_id
1 'polypeptide(L)'
;MYNVAIIGAGPAGIFTALELTKLRPEWKIILIEKGQKIEKRVCPIRNGSPKCVNCKRCGLLCGWGGAGAFSDGKLTLTPDVGGHLVDYMSREKVEEYIKYADDMYLEHGATDEVFGTNMEVFREIERQAALAELKLVHSPVRHLGT
;
A
#
# COMPACT_ATOMS: atom_id res chain seq x y z
N MET A 1 21.30 -23.77 4.22
CA MET A 1 20.72 -23.54 2.87
C MET A 1 19.37 -22.91 3.05
N TYR A 2 18.97 -21.91 2.25
CA TYR A 2 17.63 -21.32 2.26
C TYR A 2 16.71 -22.12 1.34
N ASN A 3 15.43 -22.22 1.70
CA ASN A 3 14.40 -22.85 0.88
C ASN A 3 13.84 -21.87 -0.14
N VAL A 4 13.72 -20.59 0.21
CA VAL A 4 13.22 -19.52 -0.65
C VAL A 4 14.07 -18.28 -0.52
N ALA A 5 14.32 -17.60 -1.63
CA ALA A 5 14.88 -16.26 -1.68
C ALA A 5 13.88 -15.32 -2.34
N ILE A 6 13.47 -14.28 -1.60
CA ILE A 6 12.56 -13.22 -2.09
C ILE A 6 13.41 -12.01 -2.43
N ILE A 7 13.28 -11.49 -3.63
CA ILE A 7 14.02 -10.31 -4.10
C ILE A 7 13.12 -9.10 -4.10
N GLY A 8 13.44 -8.15 -3.23
CA GLY A 8 12.71 -6.90 -3.03
C GLY A 8 11.83 -6.92 -1.78
N ALA A 9 12.03 -5.93 -0.89
CA ALA A 9 11.26 -5.73 0.32
C ALA A 9 10.20 -4.62 0.16
N GLY A 10 9.56 -4.55 -0.99
CA GLY A 10 8.32 -3.81 -1.17
C GLY A 10 7.11 -4.59 -0.65
N PRO A 11 5.88 -4.05 -0.74
CA PRO A 11 4.68 -4.71 -0.22
C PRO A 11 4.55 -6.18 -0.67
N ALA A 12 4.71 -6.45 -1.96
CA ALA A 12 4.61 -7.82 -2.49
C ALA A 12 5.61 -8.79 -1.84
N GLY A 13 6.89 -8.38 -1.69
CA GLY A 13 7.90 -9.23 -1.06
C GLY A 13 7.66 -9.44 0.43
N ILE A 14 7.20 -8.40 1.13
CA ILE A 14 6.88 -8.48 2.56
C ILE A 14 5.69 -9.41 2.78
N PHE A 15 4.57 -9.22 2.07
CA PHE A 15 3.39 -10.08 2.19
C PHE A 15 3.72 -11.53 1.78
N THR A 16 4.53 -11.74 0.74
CA THR A 16 5.00 -13.07 0.36
C THR A 16 5.79 -13.74 1.50
N ALA A 17 6.68 -13.00 2.16
CA ALA A 17 7.45 -13.52 3.28
C ALA A 17 6.54 -13.88 4.46
N LEU A 18 5.57 -13.02 4.79
CA LEU A 18 4.61 -13.26 5.86
C LEU A 18 3.75 -14.50 5.59
N GLU A 19 3.20 -14.62 4.40
CA GLU A 19 2.40 -15.78 4.03
C GLU A 19 3.21 -17.09 4.00
N LEU A 20 4.39 -17.07 3.42
CA LEU A 20 5.26 -18.24 3.43
C LEU A 20 5.65 -18.67 4.84
N THR A 21 5.88 -17.72 5.74
CA THR A 21 6.19 -18.02 7.14
C THR A 21 5.01 -18.67 7.86
N LYS A 22 3.78 -18.26 7.55
CA LYS A 22 2.55 -18.89 8.08
C LYS A 22 2.33 -20.29 7.50
N LEU A 23 2.47 -20.43 6.17
CA LEU A 23 2.17 -21.68 5.46
C LEU A 23 3.25 -22.74 5.59
N ARG A 24 4.50 -22.32 5.79
CA ARG A 24 5.69 -23.19 5.84
C ARG A 24 6.65 -22.72 6.94
N PRO A 25 6.28 -22.83 8.20
CA PRO A 25 7.10 -22.33 9.32
C PRO A 25 8.47 -23.01 9.42
N GLU A 26 8.62 -24.20 8.83
CA GLU A 26 9.89 -24.93 8.77
C GLU A 26 10.85 -24.41 7.68
N TRP A 27 10.38 -23.55 6.77
CA TRP A 27 11.23 -23.05 5.68
C TRP A 27 12.14 -21.93 6.14
N LYS A 28 13.38 -21.98 5.67
CA LYS A 28 14.33 -20.89 5.83
C LYS A 28 14.16 -19.92 4.66
N ILE A 29 13.59 -18.77 4.93
CA ILE A 29 13.31 -17.73 3.94
C ILE A 29 14.34 -16.63 4.09
N ILE A 30 14.88 -16.14 2.96
CA ILE A 30 15.69 -14.93 2.93
C ILE A 30 15.00 -13.88 2.08
N LEU A 31 14.88 -12.66 2.62
CA LEU A 31 14.37 -11.49 1.90
C LEU A 31 15.54 -10.53 1.63
N ILE A 32 15.79 -10.28 0.36
CA ILE A 32 16.93 -9.47 -0.11
C ILE A 32 16.41 -8.16 -0.69
N GLU A 33 16.89 -7.04 -0.14
CA GLU A 33 16.54 -5.70 -0.60
C GLU A 33 17.81 -4.92 -0.99
N LYS A 34 17.76 -4.28 -2.17
CA LYS A 34 18.91 -3.51 -2.68
C LYS A 34 19.09 -2.15 -2.01
N GLY A 35 18.02 -1.62 -1.43
CA GLY A 35 18.04 -0.33 -0.75
C GLY A 35 18.28 -0.44 0.75
N GLN A 36 18.15 0.67 1.44
CA GLN A 36 18.45 0.76 2.86
C GLN A 36 17.22 0.45 3.72
N LYS A 37 17.47 0.20 5.01
CA LYS A 37 16.43 0.19 6.05
C LYS A 37 15.73 1.55 6.09
N ILE A 38 14.47 1.55 6.53
CA ILE A 38 13.59 2.72 6.45
C ILE A 38 14.20 3.96 7.13
N GLU A 39 14.84 3.78 8.30
CA GLU A 39 15.46 4.85 9.09
C GLU A 39 16.68 5.48 8.39
N LYS A 40 17.27 4.77 7.42
CA LYS A 40 18.45 5.22 6.66
C LYS A 40 18.09 5.70 5.25
N ARG A 41 16.82 5.64 4.87
CA ARG A 41 16.38 6.09 3.56
C ARG A 41 16.25 7.61 3.55
N VAL A 42 17.07 8.27 2.73
CA VAL A 42 17.13 9.73 2.63
C VAL A 42 16.86 10.16 1.20
N CYS A 43 16.01 11.16 1.02
CA CYS A 43 15.81 11.84 -0.24
C CYS A 43 16.30 13.30 -0.13
N PRO A 44 17.30 13.72 -0.94
CA PRO A 44 17.82 15.09 -0.88
C PRO A 44 16.77 16.17 -1.08
N ILE A 45 15.73 15.94 -1.90
CA ILE A 45 14.63 16.91 -2.09
C ILE A 45 13.89 17.13 -0.75
N ARG A 46 13.59 16.07 -0.03
CA ARG A 46 12.92 16.18 1.28
C ARG A 46 13.78 16.91 2.31
N ASN A 47 15.10 16.92 2.09
CA ASN A 47 16.09 17.60 2.94
C ASN A 47 16.48 18.98 2.39
N GLY A 48 15.65 19.58 1.54
CA GLY A 48 15.84 20.97 1.08
C GLY A 48 16.57 21.13 -0.25
N SER A 49 16.93 20.06 -0.95
CA SER A 49 17.47 20.21 -2.32
C SER A 49 16.38 20.74 -3.26
N PRO A 50 16.67 21.76 -4.07
CA PRO A 50 15.69 22.38 -4.98
C PRO A 50 15.29 21.48 -6.16
N LYS A 51 16.10 20.46 -6.48
CA LYS A 51 15.89 19.56 -7.61
C LYS A 51 16.27 18.13 -7.28
N CYS A 52 15.68 17.18 -8.04
CA CYS A 52 16.07 15.79 -7.98
C CYS A 52 17.52 15.62 -8.47
N VAL A 53 18.36 15.01 -7.64
CA VAL A 53 19.79 14.78 -7.95
C VAL A 53 20.04 13.45 -8.65
N ASN A 54 18.97 12.75 -9.08
CA ASN A 54 19.02 11.46 -9.79
C ASN A 54 19.93 10.43 -9.09
N CYS A 55 19.69 10.21 -7.81
CA CYS A 55 20.46 9.25 -7.01
C CYS A 55 20.55 7.90 -7.70
N LYS A 56 21.74 7.28 -7.76
CA LYS A 56 21.95 5.93 -8.31
C LYS A 56 21.01 4.88 -7.69
N ARG A 57 20.65 5.04 -6.42
CA ARG A 57 19.59 4.32 -5.72
C ARG A 57 18.67 5.38 -5.08
N CYS A 58 17.47 5.49 -5.61
CA CYS A 58 16.50 6.46 -5.10
C CYS A 58 16.03 6.04 -3.70
N GLY A 59 16.36 6.82 -2.68
CA GLY A 59 15.93 6.56 -1.31
C GLY A 59 14.41 6.63 -1.11
N LEU A 60 13.69 7.29 -2.02
CA LEU A 60 12.24 7.37 -1.99
C LEU A 60 11.55 6.11 -2.53
N LEU A 61 12.12 5.50 -3.58
CA LEU A 61 11.51 4.34 -4.28
C LEU A 61 12.10 3.01 -3.84
N CYS A 62 13.39 2.98 -3.44
CA CYS A 62 14.12 1.75 -3.15
C CYS A 62 14.45 1.65 -1.66
N GLY A 63 14.26 0.45 -1.13
CA GLY A 63 14.52 0.12 0.27
C GLY A 63 13.34 -0.59 0.93
N TRP A 64 13.51 -0.93 2.17
CA TRP A 64 12.49 -1.61 2.97
C TRP A 64 11.19 -0.82 2.99
N GLY A 65 10.07 -1.52 2.76
CA GLY A 65 8.74 -0.95 2.59
C GLY A 65 8.44 -0.44 1.17
N GLY A 66 9.45 -0.45 0.25
CA GLY A 66 9.27 0.02 -1.11
C GLY A 66 8.93 1.51 -1.21
N ALA A 67 8.26 1.92 -2.29
CA ALA A 67 7.80 3.30 -2.46
C ALA A 67 6.70 3.70 -1.46
N GLY A 68 5.88 2.74 -1.04
CA GLY A 68 4.79 2.94 -0.09
C GLY A 68 5.24 3.45 1.29
N ALA A 69 6.47 3.16 1.70
CA ALA A 69 7.02 3.61 2.99
C ALA A 69 7.13 5.15 3.13
N PHE A 70 7.04 5.89 2.03
CA PHE A 70 7.06 7.35 2.01
C PHE A 70 5.85 7.94 1.27
N SER A 71 4.77 7.17 1.17
CA SER A 71 3.49 7.66 0.69
C SER A 71 2.77 8.49 1.77
N ASP A 72 1.58 8.96 1.45
CA ASP A 72 0.68 9.58 2.43
C ASP A 72 -0.06 8.54 3.32
N GLY A 73 0.32 7.28 3.22
CA GLY A 73 -0.17 6.20 4.09
C GLY A 73 -1.66 5.89 3.90
N LYS A 74 -2.21 6.05 2.71
CA LYS A 74 -3.60 5.69 2.43
C LYS A 74 -3.73 4.28 1.89
N LEU A 75 -4.59 3.49 2.51
CA LEU A 75 -5.07 2.21 1.99
C LEU A 75 -6.51 2.39 1.49
N THR A 76 -6.72 2.22 0.20
CA THR A 76 -8.05 2.27 -0.43
C THR A 76 -8.78 0.95 -0.18
N LEU A 77 -10.00 1.04 0.38
CA LEU A 77 -10.79 -0.13 0.80
C LEU A 77 -11.91 -0.50 -0.22
N THR A 78 -11.67 -0.22 -1.49
CA THR A 78 -12.60 -0.54 -2.57
C THR A 78 -11.84 -1.00 -3.82
N PRO A 79 -12.38 -1.94 -4.59
CA PRO A 79 -11.81 -2.32 -5.89
C PRO A 79 -12.06 -1.29 -7.00
N ASP A 80 -12.86 -0.26 -6.74
CA ASP A 80 -13.27 0.72 -7.75
C ASP A 80 -12.21 1.81 -8.01
N VAL A 81 -11.15 1.85 -7.21
CA VAL A 81 -10.06 2.82 -7.32
C VAL A 81 -8.71 2.11 -7.28
N GLY A 82 -7.87 2.41 -8.27
CA GLY A 82 -6.46 2.01 -8.28
C GLY A 82 -6.21 0.57 -8.73
N GLY A 83 -6.21 0.34 -10.01
CA GLY A 83 -5.84 -0.94 -10.61
C GLY A 83 -6.96 -1.60 -11.41
N HIS A 84 -6.65 -2.78 -11.95
CA HIS A 84 -7.52 -3.51 -12.88
C HIS A 84 -7.66 -4.99 -12.46
N LEU A 85 -7.55 -5.30 -11.16
CA LEU A 85 -7.64 -6.69 -10.69
C LEU A 85 -9.00 -7.33 -11.00
N VAL A 86 -10.07 -6.53 -11.05
CA VAL A 86 -11.42 -6.98 -11.43
C VAL A 86 -11.52 -7.49 -12.87
N ASP A 87 -10.54 -7.16 -13.74
CA ASP A 87 -10.47 -7.69 -15.10
C ASP A 87 -9.91 -9.13 -15.13
N TYR A 88 -9.28 -9.58 -14.04
CA TYR A 88 -8.59 -10.89 -13.95
C TYR A 88 -9.22 -11.84 -12.95
N MET A 89 -10.03 -11.35 -12.03
CA MET A 89 -10.71 -12.14 -11.01
C MET A 89 -12.04 -11.51 -10.60
N SER A 90 -12.90 -12.26 -9.91
CA SER A 90 -14.18 -11.73 -9.46
C SER A 90 -14.02 -10.57 -8.47
N ARG A 91 -15.00 -9.68 -8.45
CA ARG A 91 -15.04 -8.53 -7.55
C ARG A 91 -14.93 -8.96 -6.08
N GLU A 92 -15.67 -10.01 -5.72
CA GLU A 92 -15.68 -10.57 -4.36
C GLU A 92 -14.28 -11.04 -3.94
N LYS A 93 -13.53 -11.61 -4.89
CA LYS A 93 -12.15 -12.05 -4.62
C LYS A 93 -11.20 -10.88 -4.43
N VAL A 94 -11.37 -9.80 -5.17
CA VAL A 94 -10.59 -8.56 -4.96
C VAL A 94 -10.91 -7.95 -3.61
N GLU A 95 -12.18 -7.89 -3.22
CA GLU A 95 -12.62 -7.38 -1.91
C GLU A 95 -12.07 -8.23 -0.75
N GLU A 96 -12.02 -9.56 -0.91
CA GLU A 96 -11.37 -10.46 0.05
C GLU A 96 -9.88 -10.12 0.24
N TYR A 97 -9.15 -9.86 -0.86
CA TYR A 97 -7.73 -9.48 -0.77
C TYR A 97 -7.52 -8.08 -0.19
N ILE A 98 -8.39 -7.13 -0.50
CA ILE A 98 -8.35 -5.80 0.12
C ILE A 98 -8.56 -5.93 1.63
N LYS A 99 -9.59 -6.69 2.05
CA LYS A 99 -9.85 -6.95 3.46
C LYS A 99 -8.66 -7.64 4.13
N TYR A 100 -8.07 -8.64 3.50
CA TYR A 100 -6.89 -9.32 4.01
C TYR A 100 -5.73 -8.34 4.24
N ALA A 101 -5.47 -7.46 3.27
CA ALA A 101 -4.42 -6.45 3.40
C ALA A 101 -4.73 -5.47 4.55
N ASP A 102 -5.97 -5.04 4.68
CA ASP A 102 -6.43 -4.15 5.75
C ASP A 102 -6.27 -4.81 7.14
N ASP A 103 -6.70 -6.05 7.28
CA ASP A 103 -6.55 -6.83 8.52
C ASP A 103 -5.06 -6.93 8.93
N MET A 104 -4.17 -7.18 7.96
CA MET A 104 -2.72 -7.24 8.21
C MET A 104 -2.16 -5.89 8.70
N TYR A 105 -2.61 -4.77 8.15
CA TYR A 105 -2.19 -3.46 8.64
C TYR A 105 -2.74 -3.17 10.04
N LEU A 106 -3.97 -3.56 10.34
CA LEU A 106 -4.54 -3.45 11.68
C LEU A 106 -3.76 -4.28 12.71
N GLU A 107 -3.41 -5.52 12.39
CA GLU A 107 -2.57 -6.38 13.23
C GLU A 107 -1.20 -5.75 13.53
N HIS A 108 -0.70 -4.89 12.64
CA HIS A 108 0.58 -4.21 12.78
C HIS A 108 0.47 -2.75 13.28
N GLY A 109 -0.68 -2.37 13.82
CA GLY A 109 -0.86 -1.11 14.54
C GLY A 109 -1.38 0.05 13.70
N ALA A 110 -1.98 -0.21 12.53
CA ALA A 110 -2.74 0.82 11.83
C ALA A 110 -3.96 1.24 12.67
N THR A 111 -4.40 2.50 12.47
CA THR A 111 -5.64 2.99 13.11
C THR A 111 -6.85 2.23 12.59
N ASP A 112 -7.85 2.04 13.44
CA ASP A 112 -9.15 1.47 13.08
C ASP A 112 -10.08 2.47 12.38
N GLU A 113 -9.70 3.75 12.36
CA GLU A 113 -10.48 4.81 11.72
C GLU A 113 -10.49 4.66 10.20
N VAL A 114 -11.70 4.71 9.60
CA VAL A 114 -11.92 4.69 8.16
C VAL A 114 -12.60 5.98 7.75
N PHE A 115 -12.01 6.69 6.80
CA PHE A 115 -12.58 7.90 6.21
C PHE A 115 -13.48 7.57 5.02
N GLY A 116 -14.46 8.44 4.76
CA GLY A 116 -15.38 8.27 3.64
C GLY A 116 -16.55 7.31 3.91
N THR A 117 -16.82 6.99 5.17
CA THR A 117 -17.91 6.06 5.56
C THR A 117 -19.29 6.73 5.70
N ASN A 118 -19.35 8.06 5.75
CA ASN A 118 -20.61 8.79 5.86
C ASN A 118 -21.31 8.83 4.49
N MET A 119 -22.22 7.90 4.27
CA MET A 119 -22.97 7.75 3.01
C MET A 119 -23.95 8.88 2.73
N GLU A 120 -24.44 9.59 3.75
CA GLU A 120 -25.32 10.75 3.57
C GLU A 120 -24.54 11.91 2.95
N VAL A 121 -23.39 12.24 3.54
CA VAL A 121 -22.48 13.26 3.00
C VAL A 121 -22.00 12.88 1.60
N PHE A 122 -21.64 11.60 1.38
CA PHE A 122 -21.20 11.13 0.07
C PHE A 122 -22.28 11.37 -1.00
N ARG A 123 -23.53 10.97 -0.74
CA ARG A 123 -24.65 11.14 -1.69
C ARG A 123 -24.92 12.60 -2.04
N GLU A 124 -24.81 13.50 -1.07
CA GLU A 124 -24.98 14.93 -1.34
C GLU A 124 -23.84 15.48 -2.21
N ILE A 125 -22.59 15.11 -1.94
CA ILE A 125 -21.45 15.51 -2.78
C ILE A 125 -21.56 14.88 -4.18
N GLU A 126 -21.97 13.62 -4.29
CA GLU A 126 -22.20 12.94 -5.56
C GLU A 126 -23.28 13.66 -6.40
N ARG A 127 -24.37 14.08 -5.76
CA ARG A 127 -25.41 14.87 -6.41
C ARG A 127 -24.87 16.20 -6.96
N GLN A 128 -24.08 16.91 -6.17
CA GLN A 128 -23.46 18.17 -6.60
C GLN A 128 -22.47 17.95 -7.75
N ALA A 129 -21.67 16.90 -7.67
CA ALA A 129 -20.73 16.53 -8.74
C ALA A 129 -21.45 16.20 -10.06
N ALA A 130 -22.56 15.46 -9.97
CA ALA A 130 -23.39 15.12 -11.14
C ALA A 130 -23.96 16.37 -11.83
N LEU A 131 -24.35 17.39 -11.07
CA LEU A 131 -24.79 18.69 -11.60
C LEU A 131 -23.65 19.44 -12.35
N ALA A 132 -22.41 19.14 -12.00
CA ALA A 132 -21.21 19.68 -12.66
C ALA A 132 -20.64 18.71 -13.73
N GLU A 133 -21.42 17.71 -14.15
CA GLU A 133 -21.01 16.66 -15.10
C GLU A 133 -19.78 15.85 -14.66
N LEU A 134 -19.53 15.76 -13.34
CA LEU A 134 -18.46 14.97 -12.75
C LEU A 134 -19.02 13.65 -12.21
N LYS A 135 -18.26 12.57 -12.39
CA LYS A 135 -18.53 11.28 -11.79
C LYS A 135 -17.67 11.09 -10.55
N LEU A 136 -18.28 10.85 -9.40
CA LEU A 136 -17.60 10.43 -8.20
C LEU A 136 -17.60 8.91 -8.05
N VAL A 137 -16.57 8.41 -7.40
CA VAL A 137 -16.46 7.01 -6.98
C VAL A 137 -16.34 7.00 -5.47
N HIS A 138 -17.19 6.21 -4.80
CA HIS A 138 -17.09 6.02 -3.36
C HIS A 138 -15.79 5.28 -3.03
N SER A 139 -14.92 5.94 -2.29
CA SER A 139 -13.59 5.40 -1.96
C SER A 139 -13.30 5.53 -0.47
N PRO A 140 -13.78 4.61 0.36
CA PRO A 140 -13.38 4.58 1.76
C PRO A 140 -11.88 4.28 1.87
N VAL A 141 -11.22 4.98 2.77
CA VAL A 141 -9.77 4.87 2.97
C VAL A 141 -9.40 4.77 4.43
N ARG A 142 -8.40 3.95 4.73
CA ARG A 142 -7.71 3.93 6.01
C ARG A 142 -6.42 4.70 5.92
N HIS A 143 -6.15 5.57 6.88
CA HIS A 143 -4.85 6.22 7.03
C HIS A 143 -3.94 5.34 7.87
N LEU A 144 -2.81 4.91 7.29
CA LEU A 144 -1.84 4.03 7.97
C LEU A 144 -0.83 4.82 8.82
N GLY A 145 -0.90 6.14 8.79
CA GLY A 145 0.08 7.03 9.38
C GLY A 145 1.25 7.34 8.42
N THR A 146 2.02 8.36 8.74
CA THR A 146 3.23 8.79 8.02
C THR A 146 4.44 8.80 8.95
#